data_86535ed03fb7a5c7eca393114d85ec1a
#
_entry.id   86535ed03fb7a5c7eca393114d85ec1a
#
_cell.length_a   1.000
_cell.length_b   1.000
_cell.length_c   1.000
_cell.angle_alpha   90.00
_cell.angle_beta   90.00
_cell.angle_gamma   90.00
#
_symmetry.space_group_name_H-M   'P 1'
#
loop_
_entity.id
_entity.type
_entity.pdbx_description
1 polymer ?
#
loop_
_entity_poly.entity_id
_entity_poly.type
_entity_poly.pdbx_seq_one_letter_code
_entity_poly.pdbx_strand_id
1 'polypeptide(L)'
;KAVALAPAPNPEGSLSRYLTDIRKFPMLEAQEEFELAKDYAKSGDTKSAHKLVTSHLRLVAKIAMGYRGYGLPIGEVISEGNVGLMRAVQKFDPDRGFRLATYAMWWIRAAIGEFVLNSWSIVKTGSNAARKRLFFKLKGVKARLGMLDDRELSPLETRQIASELQVPEHEVTDLSRRMIGSD
;
A
#
# COMPACT_ATOMS: atom_id res chain seq x y z
N LYS A 1 -5.48 -23.07 -4.82
CA LYS A 1 -6.05 -22.65 -6.12
C LYS A 1 -5.45 -21.31 -6.48
N ALA A 2 -4.73 -21.23 -7.60
CA ALA A 2 -4.08 -20.00 -8.03
C ALA A 2 -5.15 -19.01 -8.54
N VAL A 3 -5.25 -17.84 -7.89
CA VAL A 3 -5.96 -16.71 -8.45
C VAL A 3 -5.09 -16.18 -9.58
N ALA A 4 -5.68 -15.94 -10.76
CA ALA A 4 -4.95 -15.37 -11.90
C ALA A 4 -4.25 -14.08 -11.47
N LEU A 5 -2.95 -14.01 -11.74
CA LEU A 5 -2.14 -12.85 -11.39
C LEU A 5 -2.78 -11.59 -11.98
N ALA A 6 -3.01 -10.60 -11.12
CA ALA A 6 -3.33 -9.26 -11.57
C ALA A 6 -2.20 -8.74 -12.47
N PRO A 7 -2.51 -8.03 -13.57
CA PRO A 7 -1.47 -7.49 -14.43
C PRO A 7 -0.53 -6.60 -13.62
N ALA A 8 0.75 -6.96 -13.58
CA ALA A 8 1.78 -6.17 -12.95
C ALA A 8 2.28 -5.10 -13.94
N PRO A 9 2.67 -3.91 -13.47
CA PRO A 9 3.29 -2.92 -14.33
C PRO A 9 4.65 -3.44 -14.79
N ASN A 10 4.82 -3.59 -16.10
CA ASN A 10 6.07 -4.01 -16.71
C ASN A 10 7.09 -2.86 -16.58
N PRO A 11 8.34 -3.10 -16.16
CA PRO A 11 9.33 -2.03 -15.97
C PRO A 11 9.64 -1.21 -17.24
N GLU A 12 9.42 -1.78 -18.42
CA GLU A 12 9.65 -1.11 -19.72
C GLU A 12 8.37 -0.51 -20.33
N GLY A 13 7.20 -0.84 -19.81
CA GLY A 13 5.93 -0.26 -20.26
C GLY A 13 5.43 0.76 -19.26
N SER A 14 5.52 2.04 -19.60
CA SER A 14 5.28 3.16 -18.69
C SER A 14 4.12 2.93 -17.72
N LEU A 15 4.31 3.30 -16.46
CA LEU A 15 3.27 3.39 -15.43
C LEU A 15 1.98 4.03 -15.97
N SER A 16 2.11 5.01 -16.86
CA SER A 16 1.00 5.68 -17.55
C SER A 16 0.13 4.71 -18.34
N ARG A 17 0.74 3.76 -19.06
CA ARG A 17 0.00 2.73 -19.81
C ARG A 17 -0.77 1.81 -18.87
N TYR A 18 -0.11 1.34 -17.81
CA TYR A 18 -0.78 0.52 -16.78
C TYR A 18 -1.98 1.26 -16.18
N LEU A 19 -1.81 2.52 -15.80
CA LEU A 19 -2.88 3.33 -15.23
C LEU A 19 -4.04 3.56 -16.21
N THR A 20 -3.75 3.63 -17.50
CA THR A 20 -4.75 3.71 -18.56
C THR A 20 -5.50 2.38 -18.71
N ASP A 21 -4.79 1.26 -18.67
CA ASP A 21 -5.38 -0.08 -18.85
C ASP A 21 -6.29 -0.45 -17.68
N ILE A 22 -5.89 -0.17 -16.45
CA ILE A 22 -6.73 -0.48 -15.28
C ILE A 22 -8.04 0.35 -15.24
N ARG A 23 -8.07 1.50 -15.91
CA ARG A 23 -9.30 2.32 -16.03
C ARG A 23 -10.36 1.70 -16.93
N LYS A 24 -9.98 0.78 -17.80
CA LYS A 24 -10.91 0.07 -18.71
C LYS A 24 -11.79 -0.93 -17.98
N PHE A 25 -11.35 -1.42 -16.81
CA PHE A 25 -12.17 -2.34 -16.02
C PHE A 25 -13.33 -1.59 -15.35
N PRO A 26 -14.57 -2.05 -15.49
CA PRO A 26 -15.73 -1.42 -14.88
C PRO A 26 -15.68 -1.55 -13.36
N MET A 27 -16.27 -0.59 -12.67
CA MET A 27 -16.57 -0.72 -11.23
C MET A 27 -17.78 -1.63 -11.05
N LEU A 28 -17.74 -2.46 -10.01
CA LEU A 28 -18.85 -3.35 -9.68
C LEU A 28 -19.88 -2.63 -8.80
N GLU A 29 -21.14 -2.85 -9.12
CA GLU A 29 -22.25 -2.51 -8.22
C GLU A 29 -22.25 -3.44 -7.00
N ALA A 30 -22.87 -2.99 -5.90
CA ALA A 30 -22.85 -3.73 -4.64
C ALA A 30 -23.42 -5.14 -4.77
N GLN A 31 -24.50 -5.30 -5.52
CA GLN A 31 -25.16 -6.59 -5.73
C GLN A 31 -24.27 -7.53 -6.57
N GLU A 32 -23.68 -7.02 -7.65
CA GLU A 32 -22.78 -7.79 -8.50
C GLU A 32 -21.53 -8.24 -7.75
N GLU A 33 -20.95 -7.34 -6.94
CA GLU A 33 -19.80 -7.66 -6.09
C GLU A 33 -20.14 -8.79 -5.09
N PHE A 34 -21.31 -8.71 -4.47
CA PHE A 34 -21.79 -9.71 -3.54
C PHE A 34 -21.97 -11.09 -4.20
N GLU A 35 -22.61 -11.14 -5.37
CA GLU A 35 -22.82 -12.38 -6.11
C GLU A 35 -21.49 -13.02 -6.53
N LEU A 36 -20.58 -12.24 -7.10
CA LEU A 36 -19.24 -12.72 -7.48
C LEU A 36 -18.44 -13.22 -6.27
N ALA A 37 -18.52 -12.53 -5.14
CA ALA A 37 -17.85 -12.95 -3.93
C ALA A 37 -18.44 -14.26 -3.37
N LYS A 38 -19.74 -14.42 -3.42
CA LYS A 38 -20.44 -15.67 -3.06
C LYS A 38 -20.05 -16.83 -3.97
N ASP A 39 -20.03 -16.60 -5.27
CA ASP A 39 -19.66 -17.63 -6.25
C ASP A 39 -18.21 -18.07 -6.03
N TYR A 40 -17.31 -17.10 -5.81
CA TYR A 40 -15.92 -17.42 -5.50
C TYR A 40 -15.77 -18.19 -4.18
N ALA A 41 -16.48 -17.80 -3.13
CA ALA A 41 -16.42 -18.48 -1.83
C ALA A 41 -16.92 -19.93 -1.91
N LYS A 42 -17.95 -20.20 -2.71
CA LYS A 42 -18.55 -21.54 -2.86
C LYS A 42 -17.74 -22.44 -3.78
N SER A 43 -17.41 -21.96 -4.97
CA SER A 43 -16.84 -22.79 -6.05
C SER A 43 -15.34 -22.61 -6.24
N GLY A 44 -14.76 -21.50 -5.72
CA GLY A 44 -13.40 -21.10 -6.04
C GLY A 44 -13.26 -20.67 -7.52
N ASP A 45 -14.34 -20.16 -8.13
CA ASP A 45 -14.34 -19.75 -9.52
C ASP A 45 -13.32 -18.65 -9.80
N THR A 46 -12.36 -18.95 -10.65
CA THR A 46 -11.28 -18.04 -11.00
C THR A 46 -11.75 -16.82 -11.79
N LYS A 47 -12.87 -16.95 -12.55
CA LYS A 47 -13.43 -15.83 -13.33
C LYS A 47 -14.04 -14.79 -12.39
N SER A 48 -14.80 -15.23 -11.39
CA SER A 48 -15.37 -14.36 -10.36
C SER A 48 -14.26 -13.66 -9.56
N ALA A 49 -13.23 -14.39 -9.16
CA ALA A 49 -12.06 -13.81 -8.50
C ALA A 49 -11.33 -12.78 -9.38
N HIS A 50 -11.12 -13.09 -10.65
CA HIS A 50 -10.49 -12.17 -11.61
C HIS A 50 -11.28 -10.87 -11.76
N LYS A 51 -12.62 -10.96 -11.85
CA LYS A 51 -13.49 -9.79 -11.97
C LYS A 51 -13.46 -8.93 -10.71
N LEU A 52 -13.48 -9.55 -9.53
CA LEU A 52 -13.31 -8.86 -8.24
C LEU A 52 -11.96 -8.13 -8.14
N VAL A 53 -10.87 -8.78 -8.53
CA VAL A 53 -9.52 -8.17 -8.50
C VAL A 53 -9.42 -7.02 -9.50
N THR A 54 -9.78 -7.23 -10.76
CA THR A 54 -9.60 -6.23 -11.82
C THR A 54 -10.41 -4.96 -11.59
N SER A 55 -11.61 -5.08 -11.04
CA SER A 55 -12.46 -3.92 -10.68
C SER A 55 -11.86 -3.06 -9.55
N HIS A 56 -10.94 -3.60 -8.76
CA HIS A 56 -10.31 -2.90 -7.62
C HIS A 56 -8.85 -2.48 -7.86
N LEU A 57 -8.27 -2.71 -9.05
CA LEU A 57 -6.89 -2.31 -9.36
C LEU A 57 -6.67 -0.79 -9.24
N ARG A 58 -7.69 0.02 -9.54
CA ARG A 58 -7.64 1.49 -9.34
C ARG A 58 -7.50 1.87 -7.88
N LEU A 59 -8.11 1.11 -6.97
CA LEU A 59 -7.96 1.32 -5.53
C LEU A 59 -6.52 1.06 -5.09
N VAL A 60 -5.91 -0.03 -5.59
CA VAL A 60 -4.50 -0.33 -5.33
C VAL A 60 -3.60 0.80 -5.81
N ALA A 61 -3.76 1.24 -7.05
CA ALA A 61 -2.95 2.33 -7.62
C ALA A 61 -3.10 3.62 -6.80
N LYS A 62 -4.32 3.98 -6.39
CA LYS A 62 -4.58 5.15 -5.55
C LYS A 62 -3.86 5.08 -4.20
N ILE A 63 -3.90 3.92 -3.54
CA ILE A 63 -3.23 3.71 -2.25
C ILE A 63 -1.70 3.74 -2.46
N ALA A 64 -1.18 3.04 -3.47
CA ALA A 64 0.24 2.98 -3.77
C ALA A 64 0.84 4.36 -4.05
N MET A 65 0.11 5.25 -4.74
CA MET A 65 0.55 6.62 -4.98
C MET A 65 0.78 7.43 -3.70
N GLY A 66 0.12 7.08 -2.60
CA GLY A 66 0.38 7.66 -1.28
C GLY A 66 1.75 7.30 -0.69
N TYR A 67 2.42 6.29 -1.26
CA TYR A 67 3.76 5.84 -0.86
C TYR A 67 4.87 6.34 -1.81
N ARG A 68 4.58 7.26 -2.71
CA ARG A 68 5.61 8.01 -3.43
C ARG A 68 6.51 8.73 -2.43
N GLY A 69 7.79 8.82 -2.74
CA GLY A 69 8.75 9.46 -1.86
C GLY A 69 9.32 8.54 -0.77
N TYR A 70 9.04 7.25 -0.78
CA TYR A 70 9.68 6.29 0.14
C TYR A 70 10.91 5.58 -0.49
N GLY A 71 11.41 6.09 -1.63
CA GLY A 71 12.61 5.55 -2.28
C GLY A 71 12.43 4.20 -2.98
N LEU A 72 11.19 3.82 -3.30
CA LEU A 72 10.88 2.56 -3.98
C LEU A 72 10.20 2.82 -5.34
N PRO A 73 10.51 2.01 -6.36
CA PRO A 73 9.83 2.08 -7.65
C PRO A 73 8.32 1.89 -7.48
N ILE A 74 7.53 2.84 -7.94
CA ILE A 74 6.07 2.82 -7.76
C ILE A 74 5.41 1.57 -8.36
N GLY A 75 5.98 1.02 -9.44
CA GLY A 75 5.53 -0.22 -10.04
C GLY A 75 5.62 -1.42 -9.09
N GLU A 76 6.70 -1.50 -8.31
CA GLU A 76 6.87 -2.55 -7.29
C GLU A 76 5.89 -2.37 -6.14
N VAL A 77 5.68 -1.14 -5.70
CA VAL A 77 4.68 -0.81 -4.66
C VAL A 77 3.27 -1.20 -5.10
N ILE A 78 2.91 -0.95 -6.38
CA ILE A 78 1.62 -1.38 -6.95
C ILE A 78 1.54 -2.91 -6.98
N SER A 79 2.60 -3.59 -7.39
CA SER A 79 2.64 -5.06 -7.45
C SER A 79 2.39 -5.69 -6.07
N GLU A 80 3.05 -5.18 -5.03
CA GLU A 80 2.81 -5.63 -3.66
C GLU A 80 1.39 -5.29 -3.17
N GLY A 81 0.88 -4.13 -3.54
CA GLY A 81 -0.51 -3.77 -3.28
C GLY A 81 -1.50 -4.74 -3.94
N ASN A 82 -1.22 -5.20 -5.17
CA ASN A 82 -2.02 -6.21 -5.86
C ASN A 82 -1.99 -7.56 -5.14
N VAL A 83 -0.86 -7.96 -4.56
CA VAL A 83 -0.77 -9.15 -3.71
C VAL A 83 -1.68 -9.01 -2.49
N GLY A 84 -1.68 -7.84 -1.86
CA GLY A 84 -2.59 -7.52 -0.75
C GLY A 84 -4.07 -7.62 -1.16
N LEU A 85 -4.42 -7.06 -2.32
CA LEU A 85 -5.79 -7.16 -2.87
C LEU A 85 -6.20 -8.62 -3.12
N MET A 86 -5.34 -9.44 -3.71
CA MET A 86 -5.63 -10.86 -3.95
C MET A 86 -5.87 -11.62 -2.65
N ARG A 87 -5.08 -11.35 -1.60
CA ARG A 87 -5.30 -11.91 -0.27
C ARG A 87 -6.64 -11.48 0.33
N ALA A 88 -7.03 -10.21 0.11
CA ALA A 88 -8.32 -9.71 0.55
C ALA A 88 -9.48 -10.46 -0.14
N VAL A 89 -9.43 -10.63 -1.47
CA VAL A 89 -10.46 -11.38 -2.22
C VAL A 89 -10.58 -12.82 -1.73
N GLN A 90 -9.45 -13.48 -1.44
CA GLN A 90 -9.45 -14.86 -0.94
C GLN A 90 -10.10 -15.02 0.43
N LYS A 91 -10.05 -13.99 1.27
CA LYS A 91 -10.51 -14.01 2.67
C LYS A 91 -11.79 -13.20 2.89
N PHE A 92 -12.31 -12.58 1.85
CA PHE A 92 -13.49 -11.75 1.95
C PHE A 92 -14.74 -12.59 2.20
N ASP A 93 -15.50 -12.17 3.21
CA ASP A 93 -16.79 -12.73 3.55
C ASP A 93 -17.88 -11.72 3.20
N PRO A 94 -18.65 -11.93 2.11
CA PRO A 94 -19.68 -11.00 1.66
C PRO A 94 -20.87 -10.92 2.62
N ASP A 95 -21.09 -11.94 3.46
CA ASP A 95 -22.22 -11.97 4.38
C ASP A 95 -22.05 -11.01 5.57
N ARG A 96 -20.86 -10.44 5.76
CA ARG A 96 -20.60 -9.43 6.79
C ARG A 96 -21.16 -8.04 6.48
N GLY A 97 -21.73 -7.83 5.30
CA GLY A 97 -22.39 -6.58 4.92
C GLY A 97 -21.48 -5.42 4.58
N PHE A 98 -20.15 -5.63 4.45
CA PHE A 98 -19.19 -4.61 4.05
C PHE A 98 -18.82 -4.76 2.57
N ARG A 99 -18.46 -3.63 1.94
CA ARG A 99 -17.91 -3.64 0.58
C ARG A 99 -16.49 -4.22 0.57
N LEU A 100 -16.15 -4.94 -0.50
CA LEU A 100 -14.80 -5.47 -0.70
C LEU A 100 -13.74 -4.36 -0.62
N ALA A 101 -13.99 -3.18 -1.19
CA ALA A 101 -13.08 -2.05 -1.14
C ALA A 101 -12.66 -1.67 0.29
N THR A 102 -13.61 -1.65 1.24
CA THR A 102 -13.35 -1.33 2.65
C THR A 102 -12.43 -2.37 3.30
N TYR A 103 -12.69 -3.64 3.06
CA TYR A 103 -11.88 -4.75 3.57
C TYR A 103 -10.50 -4.80 2.91
N ALA A 104 -10.45 -4.63 1.59
CA ALA A 104 -9.23 -4.69 0.81
C ALA A 104 -8.22 -3.59 1.17
N MET A 105 -8.68 -2.39 1.54
CA MET A 105 -7.79 -1.29 1.94
C MET A 105 -6.80 -1.70 3.05
N TRP A 106 -7.23 -2.49 4.03
CA TRP A 106 -6.37 -2.98 5.10
C TRP A 106 -5.29 -3.91 4.60
N TRP A 107 -5.67 -4.85 3.74
CA TRP A 107 -4.75 -5.83 3.15
C TRP A 107 -3.73 -5.17 2.20
N ILE A 108 -4.19 -4.22 1.38
CA ILE A 108 -3.33 -3.47 0.46
C ILE A 108 -2.30 -2.66 1.25
N ARG A 109 -2.73 -1.89 2.24
CA ARG A 109 -1.84 -1.09 3.09
C ARG A 109 -0.88 -1.97 3.89
N ALA A 110 -1.33 -3.10 4.39
CA ALA A 110 -0.47 -4.04 5.12
C ALA A 110 0.62 -4.62 4.22
N ALA A 111 0.27 -5.06 3.01
CA ALA A 111 1.22 -5.61 2.05
C ALA A 111 2.26 -4.57 1.61
N ILE A 112 1.83 -3.37 1.23
CA ILE A 112 2.72 -2.27 0.86
C ILE A 112 3.61 -1.87 2.05
N GLY A 113 3.03 -1.72 3.24
CA GLY A 113 3.79 -1.35 4.44
C GLY A 113 4.86 -2.38 4.80
N GLU A 114 4.55 -3.68 4.68
CA GLU A 114 5.52 -4.76 4.89
C GLU A 114 6.64 -4.71 3.86
N PHE A 115 6.30 -4.52 2.58
CA PHE A 115 7.28 -4.39 1.50
C PHE A 115 8.25 -3.22 1.73
N VAL A 116 7.73 -2.04 2.04
CA VAL A 116 8.56 -0.86 2.30
C VAL A 116 9.47 -1.08 3.51
N LEU A 117 8.93 -1.62 4.61
CA LEU A 117 9.72 -1.93 5.81
C LEU A 117 10.83 -2.94 5.55
N ASN A 118 10.55 -3.98 4.74
CA ASN A 118 11.54 -5.01 4.39
C ASN A 118 12.64 -4.43 3.50
N SER A 119 12.29 -3.55 2.56
CA SER A 119 13.26 -2.88 1.69
C SER A 119 14.22 -1.97 2.46
N TRP A 120 13.82 -1.47 3.64
CA TRP A 120 14.70 -0.71 4.53
C TRP A 120 15.51 -1.59 5.49
N SER A 121 15.18 -2.88 5.61
CA SER A 121 15.74 -3.79 6.62
C SER A 121 17.15 -4.31 6.29
N ILE A 122 17.78 -3.84 5.22
CA ILE A 122 19.17 -4.25 4.87
C ILE A 122 20.19 -3.74 5.91
N VAL A 123 19.83 -2.74 6.72
CA VAL A 123 20.64 -2.30 7.87
C VAL A 123 19.90 -2.61 9.17
N LYS A 124 20.31 -3.66 9.85
CA LYS A 124 19.76 -4.12 11.14
C LYS A 124 20.10 -3.15 12.27
N THR A 125 19.32 -2.09 12.45
CA THR A 125 19.40 -1.27 13.66
C THR A 125 17.98 -0.84 14.05
N GLY A 126 17.52 -1.24 15.23
CA GLY A 126 16.23 -0.87 15.81
C GLY A 126 15.16 -1.97 15.81
N SER A 127 14.18 -1.86 16.73
CA SER A 127 13.09 -2.82 16.84
C SER A 127 12.07 -2.64 15.70
N ASN A 128 11.52 -3.75 15.18
CA ASN A 128 10.45 -3.71 14.17
C ASN A 128 9.25 -2.82 14.58
N ALA A 129 8.95 -2.75 15.88
CA ALA A 129 7.85 -1.95 16.41
C ALA A 129 8.13 -0.43 16.32
N ALA A 130 9.36 0.02 16.58
CA ALA A 130 9.77 1.41 16.46
C ALA A 130 9.68 1.88 15.01
N ARG A 131 10.24 1.10 14.08
CA ARG A 131 10.18 1.40 12.63
C ARG A 131 8.76 1.46 12.09
N LYS A 132 7.89 0.52 12.51
CA LYS A 132 6.46 0.57 12.14
C LYS A 132 5.80 1.85 12.63
N ARG A 133 6.04 2.26 13.88
CA ARG A 133 5.51 3.53 14.42
C ARG A 133 5.99 4.73 13.61
N LEU A 134 7.29 4.78 13.35
CA LEU A 134 7.90 5.86 12.57
C LEU A 134 7.30 5.93 11.17
N PHE A 135 7.27 4.82 10.46
CA PHE A 135 6.75 4.72 9.10
C PHE A 135 5.31 5.23 8.97
N PHE A 136 4.40 4.73 9.81
CA PHE A 136 2.98 5.08 9.69
C PHE A 136 2.64 6.47 10.26
N LYS A 137 3.43 6.99 11.19
CA LYS A 137 3.10 8.23 11.89
C LYS A 137 3.94 9.44 11.45
N LEU A 138 5.09 9.24 10.82
CA LEU A 138 6.01 10.34 10.48
C LEU A 138 5.33 11.46 9.68
N LYS A 139 4.62 11.12 8.61
CA LYS A 139 3.90 12.12 7.79
C LYS A 139 2.86 12.90 8.61
N GLY A 140 2.10 12.21 9.46
CA GLY A 140 1.12 12.85 10.33
C GLY A 140 1.74 13.76 11.39
N VAL A 141 2.87 13.36 11.95
CA VAL A 141 3.61 14.18 12.93
C VAL A 141 4.22 15.40 12.24
N LYS A 142 4.88 15.24 11.09
CA LYS A 142 5.39 16.37 10.28
C LYS A 142 4.29 17.38 9.96
N ALA A 143 3.14 16.92 9.48
CA ALA A 143 2.00 17.80 9.16
C ALA A 143 1.49 18.55 10.39
N ARG A 144 1.37 17.88 11.55
CA ARG A 144 0.91 18.49 12.80
C ARG A 144 1.90 19.52 13.36
N LEU A 145 3.20 19.32 13.16
CA LEU A 145 4.25 20.24 13.55
C LEU A 145 4.47 21.37 12.50
N GLY A 146 3.65 21.43 11.45
CA GLY A 146 3.78 22.44 10.39
C GLY A 146 4.96 22.25 9.46
N MET A 147 5.58 21.05 9.46
CA MET A 147 6.72 20.70 8.63
C MET A 147 6.24 20.15 7.28
N LEU A 148 5.69 21.02 6.43
CA LEU A 148 5.07 20.62 5.17
C LEU A 148 6.08 20.46 4.01
N ASP A 149 7.28 21.01 4.17
CA ASP A 149 8.31 20.99 3.14
C ASP A 149 9.09 19.66 3.13
N ASP A 150 9.44 19.18 1.94
CA ASP A 150 10.30 18.01 1.73
C ASP A 150 11.80 18.35 1.94
N ARG A 151 12.10 19.22 2.90
CA ARG A 151 13.45 19.56 3.30
C ARG A 151 14.01 18.59 4.36
N GLU A 152 15.33 18.62 4.49
CA GLU A 152 16.00 17.89 5.57
C GLU A 152 15.58 18.45 6.95
N LEU A 153 15.26 17.55 7.87
CA LEU A 153 14.85 17.92 9.23
C LEU A 153 16.03 18.54 9.99
N SER A 154 15.78 19.62 10.70
CA SER A 154 16.76 20.17 11.64
C SER A 154 16.95 19.23 12.85
N PRO A 155 18.08 19.33 13.57
CA PRO A 155 18.32 18.52 14.76
C PRO A 155 17.21 18.66 15.83
N LEU A 156 16.61 19.84 15.95
CA LEU A 156 15.52 20.09 16.89
C LEU A 156 14.23 19.36 16.49
N GLU A 157 13.86 19.45 15.21
CA GLU A 157 12.70 18.76 14.62
C GLU A 157 12.86 17.25 14.72
N THR A 158 14.05 16.75 14.41
CA THR A 158 14.37 15.31 14.54
C THR A 158 14.16 14.83 15.98
N ARG A 159 14.63 15.60 16.96
CA ARG A 159 14.48 15.28 18.38
C ARG A 159 13.03 15.31 18.83
N GLN A 160 12.26 16.30 18.38
CA GLN A 160 10.82 16.38 18.67
C GLN A 160 10.05 15.16 18.12
N ILE A 161 10.29 14.80 16.86
CA ILE A 161 9.66 13.64 16.23
C ILE A 161 10.08 12.33 16.94
N ALA A 162 11.37 12.18 17.23
CA ALA A 162 11.92 11.01 17.93
C ALA A 162 11.27 10.82 19.30
N SER A 163 11.14 11.91 20.07
CA SER A 163 10.50 11.90 21.38
C SER A 163 9.02 11.54 21.30
N GLU A 164 8.28 12.15 20.37
CA GLU A 164 6.84 11.90 20.21
C GLU A 164 6.53 10.47 19.76
N LEU A 165 7.35 9.92 18.88
CA LEU A 165 7.17 8.55 18.35
C LEU A 165 7.86 7.49 19.21
N GLN A 166 8.65 7.89 20.20
CA GLN A 166 9.47 7.00 21.02
C GLN A 166 10.38 6.11 20.17
N VAL A 167 11.13 6.74 19.28
CA VAL A 167 12.07 6.10 18.36
C VAL A 167 13.44 6.81 18.47
N PRO A 168 14.55 6.13 18.13
CA PRO A 168 15.87 6.76 18.08
C PRO A 168 15.94 7.88 17.04
N GLU A 169 16.66 8.98 17.35
CA GLU A 169 16.84 10.13 16.45
C GLU A 169 17.43 9.73 15.08
N HIS A 170 18.38 8.80 15.06
CA HIS A 170 19.00 8.33 13.82
C HIS A 170 17.99 7.65 12.87
N GLU A 171 17.00 6.91 13.40
CA GLU A 171 15.95 6.30 12.57
C GLU A 171 15.07 7.37 11.90
N VAL A 172 14.77 8.48 12.61
CA VAL A 172 14.03 9.61 12.05
C VAL A 172 14.81 10.27 10.92
N THR A 173 16.11 10.51 11.14
CA THR A 173 17.02 11.11 10.15
C THR A 173 17.15 10.25 8.90
N ASP A 174 17.39 8.94 9.08
CA ASP A 174 17.54 7.98 7.97
C ASP A 174 16.26 7.87 7.12
N LEU A 175 15.11 7.81 7.77
CA LEU A 175 13.82 7.79 7.06
C LEU A 175 13.57 9.09 6.31
N SER A 176 13.79 10.25 6.98
CA SER A 176 13.58 11.55 6.37
C SER A 176 14.44 11.76 5.12
N ARG A 177 15.73 11.39 5.18
CA ARG A 177 16.66 11.48 4.02
C ARG A 177 16.23 10.63 2.85
N ARG A 178 15.76 9.39 3.12
CA ARG A 178 15.25 8.50 2.05
C ARG A 178 14.00 9.04 1.38
N MET A 179 13.15 9.76 2.12
CA MET A 179 11.96 10.38 1.55
C MET A 179 12.26 11.59 0.67
N ILE A 180 13.37 12.31 0.93
CA ILE A 180 13.81 13.47 0.17
C ILE A 180 14.59 13.06 -1.10
N GLY A 181 15.35 11.98 -1.04
CA GLY A 181 16.26 11.54 -2.13
C GLY A 181 15.61 10.73 -3.24
N SER A 182 14.28 10.70 -3.37
CA SER A 182 13.56 9.86 -4.35
C SER A 182 12.82 10.66 -5.44
N ASP A 183 13.32 11.83 -5.81
CA ASP A 183 12.91 12.53 -7.03
C ASP A 183 13.76 12.10 -8.23
#